data_44318c77f5b5deb7792dceec06ed9673
#
_entry.id   44318c77f5b5deb7792dceec06ed9673
#
_cell.length_a   1.000
_cell.length_b   1.000
_cell.length_c   1.000
_cell.angle_alpha   90.00
_cell.angle_beta   90.00
_cell.angle_gamma   90.00
#
_symmetry.space_group_name_H-M   'P 1'
#
loop_
_entity.id
_entity.type
_entity.pdbx_description
1 polymer ?
#
loop_
_entity_poly.entity_id
_entity_poly.type
_entity_poly.pdbx_seq_one_letter_code
_entity_poly.pdbx_strand_id
1 'polypeptide(L)'
;MDSVGCMSCKLQLYKWKDFINRLQDVPVLFYMHPKKVDELQYILEKNFFDYPVCIDVNDSLNKLNHFPTEMEFQTFLLDKNNKVVAMGNPVLNPKVKELYLKIIQGKPLQDDSKDKQVVTTVSLESTVLSMGDFSWQEERQGTFRLKNTGEKPLVIQDIVTSCGCLTVDYPQKPVMPGKEAVIGVTYKADSPGYFNKVVTVYCNTEDAPIKLWVKGEAVK
;
A
#
# COMPACT_ATOMS: atom_id res chain seq x y z
N MET A 1 -5.83 16.63 2.52
CA MET A 1 -5.83 15.36 3.30
C MET A 1 -6.87 15.46 4.38
N ASP A 2 -7.83 14.54 4.40
CA ASP A 2 -8.89 14.53 5.40
C ASP A 2 -8.36 14.27 6.81
N SER A 3 -8.98 14.95 7.78
CA SER A 3 -8.59 14.99 9.19
C SER A 3 -8.88 13.71 9.99
N VAL A 4 -9.28 12.62 9.33
CA VAL A 4 -9.67 11.38 9.97
C VAL A 4 -8.67 10.28 9.60
N GLY A 5 -7.75 9.97 10.51
CA GLY A 5 -6.80 8.87 10.40
C GLY A 5 -5.36 9.26 10.74
N CYS A 6 -4.61 8.31 11.28
CA CYS A 6 -3.20 8.44 11.62
C CYS A 6 -2.38 8.92 10.41
N MET A 7 -1.72 10.07 10.51
CA MET A 7 -0.93 10.66 9.41
C MET A 7 0.25 9.74 9.04
N SER A 8 0.93 9.12 10.00
CA SER A 8 2.03 8.18 9.73
C SER A 8 1.57 6.96 8.93
N CYS A 9 0.33 6.50 9.19
CA CYS A 9 -0.28 5.39 8.46
C CYS A 9 -0.58 5.74 7.00
N LYS A 10 -1.07 6.96 6.76
CA LYS A 10 -1.36 7.45 5.40
C LYS A 10 -0.09 7.66 4.59
N LEU A 11 0.98 8.14 5.21
CA LEU A 11 2.25 8.40 4.54
C LEU A 11 3.04 7.13 4.23
N GLN A 12 2.83 6.03 4.95
CA GLN A 12 3.55 4.74 4.78
C GLN A 12 5.09 4.92 4.69
N LEU A 13 5.64 5.78 5.55
CA LEU A 13 7.04 6.22 5.51
C LEU A 13 8.03 5.05 5.47
N TYR A 14 7.75 3.97 6.18
CA TYR A 14 8.59 2.77 6.20
C TYR A 14 8.70 2.09 4.82
N LYS A 15 7.60 2.06 4.04
CA LYS A 15 7.61 1.52 2.67
C LYS A 15 8.37 2.41 1.72
N TRP A 16 8.28 3.73 1.92
CA TRP A 16 9.08 4.68 1.16
C TRP A 16 10.57 4.52 1.43
N LYS A 17 10.99 4.35 2.70
CA LYS A 17 12.38 4.06 3.06
C LYS A 17 12.89 2.81 2.34
N ASP A 18 12.14 1.70 2.40
CA ASP A 18 12.50 0.46 1.71
C ASP A 18 12.60 0.65 0.18
N PHE A 19 11.68 1.40 -0.41
CA PHE A 19 11.71 1.67 -1.84
C PHE A 19 12.90 2.55 -2.21
N ILE A 20 13.14 3.65 -1.52
CA ILE A 20 14.26 4.59 -1.81
C ILE A 20 15.61 3.88 -1.68
N ASN A 21 15.77 3.02 -0.69
CA ASN A 21 17.01 2.24 -0.52
C ASN A 21 17.33 1.31 -1.72
N ARG A 22 16.35 1.04 -2.56
CA ARG A 22 16.54 0.27 -3.82
C ARG A 22 16.86 1.15 -5.02
N LEU A 23 16.72 2.48 -4.87
CA LEU A 23 17.01 3.45 -5.91
C LEU A 23 18.48 3.87 -5.80
N GLN A 24 19.25 3.60 -6.84
CA GLN A 24 20.65 4.06 -6.93
C GLN A 24 20.65 5.47 -7.55
N ASP A 25 21.13 6.45 -6.79
CA ASP A 25 21.37 7.85 -7.26
C ASP A 25 20.14 8.57 -7.86
N VAL A 26 18.92 8.16 -7.48
CA VAL A 26 17.70 8.84 -7.92
C VAL A 26 17.19 9.72 -6.79
N PRO A 27 17.15 11.05 -6.97
CA PRO A 27 16.61 11.93 -5.95
C PRO A 27 15.10 11.73 -5.80
N VAL A 28 14.64 11.60 -4.56
CA VAL A 28 13.23 11.52 -4.23
C VAL A 28 12.86 12.75 -3.40
N LEU A 29 11.85 13.47 -3.83
CA LEU A 29 11.38 14.68 -3.21
C LEU A 29 9.94 14.52 -2.77
N PHE A 30 9.66 14.84 -1.51
CA PHE A 30 8.32 14.80 -0.94
C PHE A 30 7.77 16.21 -0.81
N TYR A 31 6.58 16.44 -1.40
CA TYR A 31 5.79 17.64 -1.16
C TYR A 31 4.63 17.30 -0.23
N MET A 32 4.52 18.01 0.88
CA MET A 32 3.48 17.75 1.87
C MET A 32 2.76 19.03 2.25
N HIS A 33 1.44 18.96 2.27
CA HIS A 33 0.56 20.02 2.77
C HIS A 33 -0.10 19.58 4.08
N PRO A 34 0.55 19.77 5.24
CA PRO A 34 0.00 19.40 6.54
C PRO A 34 -0.94 20.47 7.07
N LYS A 35 -1.95 20.07 7.86
CA LYS A 35 -2.76 21.02 8.64
C LYS A 35 -1.96 21.68 9.77
N LYS A 36 -0.99 20.92 10.34
CA LYS A 36 -0.08 21.36 11.39
C LYS A 36 1.33 20.90 11.06
N VAL A 37 2.24 21.86 10.93
CA VAL A 37 3.64 21.58 10.57
C VAL A 37 4.35 20.80 11.68
N ASP A 38 4.15 21.20 12.94
CA ASP A 38 4.81 20.57 14.09
C ASP A 38 4.41 19.08 14.23
N GLU A 39 3.16 18.77 13.94
CA GLU A 39 2.67 17.39 13.97
C GLU A 39 3.32 16.54 12.88
N LEU A 40 3.47 17.09 11.67
CA LEU A 40 4.20 16.41 10.58
C LEU A 40 5.66 16.20 10.96
N GLN A 41 6.33 17.24 11.48
CA GLN A 41 7.73 17.15 11.88
C GLN A 41 7.95 16.07 12.94
N TYR A 42 7.13 16.05 13.98
CA TYR A 42 7.16 15.00 15.00
C TYR A 42 7.03 13.58 14.40
N ILE A 43 6.12 13.41 13.42
CA ILE A 43 5.90 12.13 12.76
C ILE A 43 7.13 11.70 11.94
N LEU A 44 7.74 12.64 11.20
CA LEU A 44 8.94 12.36 10.41
C LEU A 44 10.10 11.95 11.32
N GLU A 45 10.35 12.70 12.40
CA GLU A 45 11.39 12.41 13.40
C GLU A 45 11.17 11.05 14.09
N LYS A 46 9.95 10.78 14.56
CA LYS A 46 9.58 9.52 15.20
C LYS A 46 9.78 8.29 14.28
N ASN A 47 9.65 8.48 12.97
CA ASN A 47 9.86 7.42 11.98
C ASN A 47 11.29 7.41 11.40
N PHE A 48 12.18 8.26 11.89
CA PHE A 48 13.56 8.42 11.37
C PHE A 48 13.55 8.62 9.86
N PHE A 49 12.70 9.55 9.39
CA PHE A 49 12.52 9.81 7.98
C PHE A 49 13.40 11.00 7.56
N ASP A 50 14.64 10.71 7.15
CA ASP A 50 15.69 11.70 6.88
C ASP A 50 15.76 12.13 5.40
N TYR A 51 14.69 11.93 4.65
CA TYR A 51 14.63 12.33 3.24
C TYR A 51 14.10 13.76 3.07
N PRO A 52 14.48 14.46 1.97
CA PRO A 52 14.01 15.81 1.72
C PRO A 52 12.49 15.91 1.65
N VAL A 53 11.90 16.77 2.49
CA VAL A 53 10.46 17.05 2.52
C VAL A 53 10.25 18.56 2.33
N CYS A 54 9.54 18.93 1.28
CA CYS A 54 9.06 20.28 1.06
C CYS A 54 7.68 20.46 1.72
N ILE A 55 7.58 21.40 2.63
CA ILE A 55 6.32 21.73 3.32
C ILE A 55 5.64 22.87 2.56
N ASP A 56 4.54 22.55 1.87
CA ASP A 56 3.73 23.53 1.13
C ASP A 56 2.50 23.93 1.95
N VAL A 57 2.67 24.88 2.85
CA VAL A 57 1.60 25.36 3.74
C VAL A 57 0.41 25.96 3.01
N ASN A 58 0.60 26.44 1.80
CA ASN A 58 -0.43 27.08 0.99
C ASN A 58 -1.11 26.14 -0.01
N ASP A 59 -0.69 24.86 -0.07
CA ASP A 59 -1.13 23.91 -1.08
C ASP A 59 -0.94 24.42 -2.53
N SER A 60 0.17 25.15 -2.72
CA SER A 60 0.44 25.84 -3.97
C SER A 60 0.66 24.88 -5.12
N LEU A 61 1.37 23.78 -4.87
CA LEU A 61 1.68 22.79 -5.89
C LEU A 61 0.40 22.14 -6.43
N ASN A 62 -0.53 21.75 -5.54
CA ASN A 62 -1.80 21.16 -5.94
C ASN A 62 -2.71 22.17 -6.65
N LYS A 63 -2.79 23.41 -6.15
CA LYS A 63 -3.59 24.48 -6.78
C LYS A 63 -3.13 24.81 -8.19
N LEU A 64 -1.83 24.75 -8.45
CA LEU A 64 -1.26 25.02 -9.77
C LEU A 64 -1.47 23.87 -10.76
N ASN A 65 -1.43 22.64 -10.27
CA ASN A 65 -1.41 21.46 -11.15
C ASN A 65 -2.73 20.67 -11.16
N HIS A 66 -3.65 20.95 -10.23
CA HIS A 66 -4.95 20.28 -10.13
C HIS A 66 -4.80 18.75 -10.05
N PHE A 67 -3.90 18.26 -9.21
CA PHE A 67 -3.66 16.82 -9.06
C PHE A 67 -4.93 16.07 -8.63
N PRO A 68 -5.10 14.80 -9.06
CA PRO A 68 -6.14 13.94 -8.53
C PRO A 68 -6.09 13.84 -7.00
N THR A 69 -7.27 13.68 -6.40
CA THR A 69 -7.38 13.54 -4.93
C THR A 69 -6.92 12.17 -4.45
N GLU A 70 -6.92 11.18 -5.33
CA GLU A 70 -6.51 9.81 -5.05
C GLU A 70 -4.99 9.74 -4.88
N MET A 71 -4.54 9.30 -3.70
CA MET A 71 -3.11 9.23 -3.34
C MET A 71 -2.29 8.38 -4.29
N GLU A 72 -2.90 7.40 -4.95
CA GLU A 72 -2.22 6.55 -5.93
C GLU A 72 -1.75 7.31 -7.16
N PHE A 73 -2.37 8.46 -7.48
CA PHE A 73 -2.00 9.31 -8.62
C PHE A 73 -1.19 10.57 -8.24
N GLN A 74 -0.78 10.70 -6.97
CA GLN A 74 -0.01 11.84 -6.50
C GLN A 74 1.50 11.57 -6.44
N THR A 75 1.98 10.57 -7.18
CA THR A 75 3.40 10.25 -7.29
C THR A 75 3.80 10.14 -8.75
N PHE A 76 4.90 10.80 -9.09
CA PHE A 76 5.36 10.93 -10.47
C PHE A 76 6.83 10.55 -10.56
N LEU A 77 7.19 9.80 -11.62
CA LEU A 77 8.57 9.65 -12.04
C LEU A 77 8.84 10.66 -13.15
N LEU A 78 9.87 11.46 -12.99
CA LEU A 78 10.28 12.46 -13.95
C LEU A 78 11.57 12.01 -14.68
N ASP A 79 11.70 12.36 -15.94
CA ASP A 79 12.94 12.25 -16.65
C ASP A 79 13.90 13.42 -16.32
N LYS A 80 15.11 13.39 -16.90
CA LYS A 80 16.12 14.46 -16.73
C LYS A 80 15.69 15.83 -17.27
N ASN A 81 14.61 15.90 -18.04
CA ASN A 81 14.02 17.15 -18.57
C ASN A 81 12.79 17.57 -17.76
N ASN A 82 12.56 16.98 -16.57
CA ASN A 82 11.39 17.19 -15.70
C ASN A 82 10.05 16.84 -16.35
N LYS A 83 10.04 15.95 -17.35
CA LYS A 83 8.81 15.43 -17.92
C LYS A 83 8.36 14.19 -17.19
N VAL A 84 7.05 14.07 -16.95
CA VAL A 84 6.46 12.88 -16.34
C VAL A 84 6.58 11.71 -17.30
N VAL A 85 7.28 10.65 -16.89
CA VAL A 85 7.45 9.40 -17.65
C VAL A 85 6.66 8.24 -17.08
N ALA A 86 6.28 8.32 -15.80
CA ALA A 86 5.33 7.39 -15.19
C ALA A 86 4.60 8.08 -14.03
N MET A 87 3.37 7.63 -13.78
CA MET A 87 2.53 8.10 -12.70
C MET A 87 1.99 6.91 -11.91
N GLY A 88 1.85 7.10 -10.62
CA GLY A 88 1.32 6.09 -9.70
C GLY A 88 2.23 5.90 -8.49
N ASN A 89 1.66 5.44 -7.39
CA ASN A 89 2.40 5.30 -6.14
C ASN A 89 3.10 3.94 -6.05
N PRO A 90 4.45 3.88 -6.13
CA PRO A 90 5.20 2.63 -6.14
C PRO A 90 5.19 1.88 -4.80
N VAL A 91 4.82 2.53 -3.70
CA VAL A 91 4.70 1.86 -2.40
C VAL A 91 3.30 1.31 -2.13
N LEU A 92 2.32 1.69 -2.98
CA LEU A 92 0.95 1.19 -2.92
C LEU A 92 0.65 0.15 -4.01
N ASN A 93 1.44 0.11 -5.08
CA ASN A 93 1.18 -0.78 -6.22
C ASN A 93 2.48 -1.45 -6.70
N PRO A 94 2.61 -2.78 -6.55
CA PRO A 94 3.81 -3.52 -6.97
C PRO A 94 4.12 -3.40 -8.46
N LYS A 95 3.12 -3.32 -9.32
CA LYS A 95 3.33 -3.14 -10.77
C LYS A 95 3.91 -1.77 -11.09
N VAL A 96 3.45 -0.73 -10.38
CA VAL A 96 4.02 0.63 -10.50
C VAL A 96 5.45 0.64 -9.97
N LYS A 97 5.72 -0.04 -8.86
CA LYS A 97 7.07 -0.20 -8.30
C LYS A 97 8.02 -0.83 -9.31
N GLU A 98 7.61 -1.93 -9.92
CA GLU A 98 8.40 -2.63 -10.94
C GLU A 98 8.62 -1.75 -12.19
N LEU A 99 7.58 -1.05 -12.65
CA LEU A 99 7.66 -0.11 -13.75
C LEU A 99 8.71 0.99 -13.48
N TYR A 100 8.66 1.62 -12.30
CA TYR A 100 9.62 2.66 -11.91
C TYR A 100 11.05 2.11 -11.92
N LEU A 101 11.29 0.95 -11.32
CA LEU A 101 12.59 0.31 -11.28
C LEU A 101 13.10 -0.04 -12.68
N LYS A 102 12.25 -0.54 -13.59
CA LYS A 102 12.60 -0.81 -14.97
C LYS A 102 13.02 0.47 -15.70
N ILE A 103 12.25 1.55 -15.58
CA ILE A 103 12.56 2.84 -16.22
C ILE A 103 13.88 3.41 -15.67
N ILE A 104 14.07 3.43 -14.36
CA ILE A 104 15.27 3.96 -13.70
C ILE A 104 16.51 3.18 -14.10
N GLN A 105 16.41 1.86 -14.24
CA GLN A 105 17.52 0.99 -14.66
C GLN A 105 17.77 1.02 -16.17
N GLY A 106 17.00 1.80 -16.93
CA GLY A 106 17.12 1.84 -18.40
C GLY A 106 16.79 0.51 -19.08
N LYS A 107 16.07 -0.38 -18.38
CA LYS A 107 15.65 -1.65 -18.95
C LYS A 107 14.51 -1.41 -19.94
N PRO A 108 14.51 -2.11 -21.10
CA PRO A 108 13.41 -1.98 -22.04
C PRO A 108 12.10 -2.35 -21.34
N LEU A 109 11.10 -1.49 -21.50
CA LEU A 109 9.73 -1.82 -21.13
C LEU A 109 9.27 -2.90 -22.11
N GLN A 110 9.48 -4.16 -21.75
CA GLN A 110 8.86 -5.23 -22.48
C GLN A 110 7.35 -5.06 -22.29
N ASP A 111 6.64 -5.06 -23.40
CA ASP A 111 5.18 -5.11 -23.40
C ASP A 111 4.79 -6.52 -22.88
N ASP A 112 4.73 -6.64 -21.55
CA ASP A 112 4.38 -7.89 -20.85
C ASP A 112 2.93 -8.31 -21.17
N SER A 113 2.25 -7.60 -22.07
CA SER A 113 0.93 -7.97 -22.60
C SER A 113 0.96 -9.25 -23.47
N LYS A 114 2.16 -9.78 -23.78
CA LYS A 114 2.32 -11.03 -24.56
C LYS A 114 2.77 -12.25 -23.77
N ASP A 115 3.31 -12.09 -22.56
CA ASP A 115 3.42 -13.23 -21.65
C ASP A 115 2.02 -13.51 -21.13
N LYS A 116 1.45 -14.66 -21.56
CA LYS A 116 0.23 -15.21 -20.98
C LYS A 116 0.46 -15.29 -19.47
N GLN A 117 -0.01 -14.25 -18.73
CA GLN A 117 0.01 -14.30 -17.28
C GLN A 117 -0.63 -15.64 -16.91
N VAL A 118 0.14 -16.45 -16.17
CA VAL A 118 -0.38 -17.72 -15.64
C VAL A 118 -1.44 -17.33 -14.62
N VAL A 119 -2.67 -17.18 -15.08
CA VAL A 119 -3.81 -16.76 -14.28
C VAL A 119 -4.46 -17.99 -13.66
N THR A 120 -4.90 -17.85 -12.42
CA THR A 120 -5.69 -18.86 -11.72
C THR A 120 -6.98 -18.24 -11.19
N THR A 121 -7.85 -19.03 -10.60
CA THR A 121 -9.08 -18.58 -9.95
C THR A 121 -9.01 -18.86 -8.46
N VAL A 122 -9.65 -18.02 -7.65
CA VAL A 122 -9.73 -18.19 -6.21
C VAL A 122 -11.15 -18.06 -5.73
N SER A 123 -11.48 -18.74 -4.64
CA SER A 123 -12.69 -18.53 -3.87
C SER A 123 -12.34 -18.00 -2.48
N LEU A 124 -13.17 -17.11 -1.96
CA LEU A 124 -13.10 -16.57 -0.62
C LEU A 124 -14.38 -16.91 0.13
N GLU A 125 -14.26 -17.33 1.38
CA GLU A 125 -15.44 -17.53 2.25
C GLU A 125 -16.12 -16.21 2.58
N SER A 126 -15.31 -15.16 2.77
CA SER A 126 -15.77 -13.80 3.02
C SER A 126 -14.72 -12.78 2.63
N THR A 127 -15.16 -11.64 2.10
CA THR A 127 -14.32 -10.48 1.88
C THR A 127 -14.27 -9.55 3.10
N VAL A 128 -15.02 -9.85 4.16
CA VAL A 128 -15.11 -9.06 5.38
C VAL A 128 -14.71 -9.89 6.58
N LEU A 129 -13.72 -9.42 7.34
CA LEU A 129 -13.30 -9.96 8.62
C LEU A 129 -13.81 -9.04 9.73
N SER A 130 -14.75 -9.54 10.53
CA SER A 130 -15.20 -8.84 11.72
C SER A 130 -14.37 -9.25 12.92
N MET A 131 -13.73 -8.30 13.57
CA MET A 131 -12.93 -8.52 14.78
C MET A 131 -13.73 -8.35 16.07
N GLY A 132 -15.03 -7.96 15.97
CA GLY A 132 -15.88 -7.70 17.12
C GLY A 132 -15.41 -6.52 17.96
N ASP A 133 -15.84 -6.51 19.22
CA ASP A 133 -15.44 -5.52 20.21
C ASP A 133 -14.24 -6.07 21.00
N PHE A 134 -13.24 -5.22 21.27
CA PHE A 134 -12.05 -5.60 22.04
C PHE A 134 -11.39 -4.35 22.65
N SER A 135 -10.58 -4.54 23.70
CA SER A 135 -9.85 -3.44 24.31
C SER A 135 -8.88 -2.79 23.32
N TRP A 136 -8.92 -1.46 23.18
CA TRP A 136 -8.02 -0.73 22.26
C TRP A 136 -6.52 -0.90 22.60
N GLN A 137 -6.21 -1.32 23.83
CA GLN A 137 -4.84 -1.58 24.27
C GLN A 137 -4.31 -2.95 23.82
N GLU A 138 -5.20 -3.83 23.37
CA GLU A 138 -4.88 -5.19 22.93
C GLU A 138 -4.76 -5.26 21.40
N GLU A 139 -3.98 -6.22 20.92
CA GLU A 139 -3.93 -6.57 19.50
C GLU A 139 -5.02 -7.60 19.21
N ARG A 140 -5.73 -7.41 18.08
CA ARG A 140 -6.74 -8.36 17.63
C ARG A 140 -6.28 -9.05 16.36
N GLN A 141 -6.39 -10.37 16.31
CA GLN A 141 -5.97 -11.18 15.18
C GLN A 141 -7.17 -11.84 14.51
N GLY A 142 -7.02 -12.07 13.20
CA GLY A 142 -7.97 -12.81 12.40
C GLY A 142 -7.33 -13.28 11.11
N THR A 143 -8.06 -14.03 10.30
CA THR A 143 -7.53 -14.61 9.07
C THR A 143 -8.53 -14.53 7.92
N PHE A 144 -8.00 -14.33 6.70
CA PHE A 144 -8.70 -14.60 5.46
C PHE A 144 -8.17 -15.90 4.85
N ARG A 145 -9.05 -16.64 4.18
CA ARG A 145 -8.68 -17.87 3.46
C ARG A 145 -9.03 -17.72 2.00
N LEU A 146 -7.99 -17.78 1.15
CA LEU A 146 -8.13 -17.78 -0.31
C LEU A 146 -7.86 -19.20 -0.78
N LYS A 147 -8.88 -19.92 -1.26
CA LYS A 147 -8.73 -21.23 -1.84
C LYS A 147 -8.42 -21.08 -3.33
N ASN A 148 -7.31 -21.67 -3.77
CA ASN A 148 -7.01 -21.77 -5.20
C ASN A 148 -7.93 -22.79 -5.84
N THR A 149 -8.93 -22.34 -6.61
CA THR A 149 -9.90 -23.17 -7.33
C THR A 149 -9.55 -23.38 -8.79
N GLY A 150 -8.49 -22.73 -9.27
CA GLY A 150 -8.01 -22.90 -10.64
C GLY A 150 -7.02 -24.03 -10.80
N GLU A 151 -6.53 -24.20 -12.03
CA GLU A 151 -5.59 -25.27 -12.40
C GLU A 151 -4.12 -24.86 -12.30
N LYS A 152 -3.84 -23.56 -12.05
CA LYS A 152 -2.49 -23.01 -11.98
C LYS A 152 -2.15 -22.60 -10.55
N PRO A 153 -0.87 -22.55 -10.17
CA PRO A 153 -0.47 -22.06 -8.86
C PRO A 153 -0.93 -20.62 -8.63
N LEU A 154 -1.49 -20.35 -7.45
CA LEU A 154 -1.78 -18.99 -6.99
C LEU A 154 -0.50 -18.38 -6.43
N VAL A 155 -0.12 -17.22 -6.95
CA VAL A 155 1.03 -16.42 -6.48
C VAL A 155 0.51 -15.12 -5.91
N ILE A 156 0.69 -14.91 -4.62
CA ILE A 156 0.46 -13.60 -3.98
C ILE A 156 1.74 -12.79 -4.17
N GLN A 157 1.64 -11.72 -4.94
CA GLN A 157 2.78 -10.86 -5.28
C GLN A 157 3.07 -9.86 -4.17
N ASP A 158 2.02 -9.28 -3.59
CA ASP A 158 2.10 -8.33 -2.47
C ASP A 158 0.74 -8.17 -1.79
N ILE A 159 0.77 -7.71 -0.54
CA ILE A 159 -0.43 -7.30 0.19
C ILE A 159 -0.20 -5.90 0.77
N VAL A 160 -1.10 -4.99 0.44
CA VAL A 160 -1.05 -3.60 0.88
C VAL A 160 -2.19 -3.31 1.85
N THR A 161 -1.87 -2.71 2.99
CA THR A 161 -2.85 -2.29 4.00
C THR A 161 -3.14 -0.79 3.90
N SER A 162 -4.36 -0.39 4.21
CA SER A 162 -4.77 1.03 4.20
C SER A 162 -4.21 1.84 5.36
N CYS A 163 -3.61 1.20 6.37
CA CYS A 163 -2.98 1.86 7.53
C CYS A 163 -1.82 1.03 8.09
N GLY A 164 -0.92 1.67 8.84
CA GLY A 164 0.11 0.98 9.62
C GLY A 164 -0.41 0.28 10.89
N CYS A 165 -1.69 0.46 11.21
CA CYS A 165 -2.38 -0.23 12.30
C CYS A 165 -2.75 -1.69 11.97
N LEU A 166 -2.58 -2.10 10.71
CA LEU A 166 -2.72 -3.47 10.24
C LEU A 166 -1.36 -4.02 9.84
N THR A 167 -1.01 -5.17 10.39
CA THR A 167 0.07 -6.03 9.89
C THR A 167 -0.52 -7.29 9.28
N VAL A 168 0.10 -7.77 8.20
CA VAL A 168 -0.35 -8.96 7.49
C VAL A 168 0.79 -9.95 7.33
N ASP A 169 0.47 -11.22 7.49
CA ASP A 169 1.34 -12.35 7.19
C ASP A 169 0.67 -13.26 6.16
N TYR A 170 1.43 -13.68 5.14
CA TYR A 170 0.89 -14.48 4.04
C TYR A 170 1.95 -15.38 3.41
N PRO A 171 1.54 -16.47 2.71
CA PRO A 171 2.45 -17.39 2.07
C PRO A 171 3.30 -16.69 0.99
N GLN A 172 4.63 -16.80 1.10
CA GLN A 172 5.57 -16.32 0.09
C GLN A 172 5.78 -17.33 -1.05
N LYS A 173 5.34 -18.56 -0.87
CA LYS A 173 5.44 -19.64 -1.86
C LYS A 173 4.13 -19.77 -2.65
N PRO A 174 4.20 -20.18 -3.93
CA PRO A 174 3.01 -20.45 -4.72
C PRO A 174 2.09 -21.48 -4.04
N VAL A 175 0.79 -21.21 -4.03
CA VAL A 175 -0.25 -22.07 -3.47
C VAL A 175 -0.84 -22.93 -4.59
N MET A 176 -0.65 -24.23 -4.48
CA MET A 176 -1.03 -25.19 -5.51
C MET A 176 -2.56 -25.29 -5.67
N PRO A 177 -3.06 -25.76 -6.84
CA PRO A 177 -4.47 -26.03 -7.06
C PRO A 177 -5.11 -26.83 -5.92
N GLY A 178 -6.31 -26.42 -5.50
CA GLY A 178 -7.07 -27.05 -4.41
C GLY A 178 -6.58 -26.71 -2.99
N LYS A 179 -5.44 -26.02 -2.85
CA LYS A 179 -4.89 -25.60 -1.54
C LYS A 179 -5.34 -24.19 -1.18
N GLU A 180 -5.15 -23.82 0.09
CA GLU A 180 -5.54 -22.51 0.63
C GLU A 180 -4.31 -21.66 0.96
N ALA A 181 -4.39 -20.36 0.62
CA ALA A 181 -3.55 -19.33 1.16
C ALA A 181 -4.25 -18.77 2.40
N VAL A 182 -3.59 -18.81 3.54
CA VAL A 182 -4.07 -18.18 4.78
C VAL A 182 -3.34 -16.84 4.92
N ILE A 183 -4.12 -15.76 4.96
CA ILE A 183 -3.62 -14.41 5.21
C ILE A 183 -3.95 -14.06 6.66
N GLY A 184 -2.94 -14.03 7.52
CA GLY A 184 -3.04 -13.55 8.90
C GLY A 184 -3.13 -12.02 8.92
N VAL A 185 -4.02 -11.49 9.73
CA VAL A 185 -4.19 -10.05 9.91
C VAL A 185 -4.16 -9.76 11.41
N THR A 186 -3.28 -8.85 11.82
CA THR A 186 -3.23 -8.32 13.17
C THR A 186 -3.57 -6.83 13.14
N TYR A 187 -4.53 -6.43 13.92
CA TYR A 187 -4.93 -5.03 14.09
C TYR A 187 -4.56 -4.54 15.50
N LYS A 188 -3.96 -3.36 15.55
CA LYS A 188 -3.66 -2.63 16.77
C LYS A 188 -4.28 -1.24 16.71
N ALA A 189 -5.20 -0.94 17.62
CA ALA A 189 -5.86 0.36 17.66
C ALA A 189 -4.92 1.43 18.27
N ASP A 190 -4.97 2.64 17.73
CA ASP A 190 -4.27 3.80 18.30
C ASP A 190 -5.14 4.50 19.38
N SER A 191 -6.46 4.30 19.33
CA SER A 191 -7.46 4.88 20.24
C SER A 191 -8.77 4.10 20.17
N PRO A 192 -9.65 4.22 21.18
CA PRO A 192 -10.99 3.66 21.10
C PRO A 192 -11.79 4.20 19.92
N GLY A 193 -12.62 3.36 19.31
CA GLY A 193 -13.53 3.73 18.23
C GLY A 193 -13.74 2.63 17.20
N TYR A 194 -14.75 2.84 16.35
CA TYR A 194 -15.03 1.99 15.20
C TYR A 194 -13.94 2.09 14.13
N PHE A 195 -13.57 0.97 13.55
CA PHE A 195 -12.66 0.93 12.42
C PHE A 195 -13.21 0.09 11.27
N ASN A 196 -12.85 0.52 10.05
CA ASN A 196 -13.06 -0.21 8.82
C ASN A 196 -11.84 0.02 7.93
N LYS A 197 -11.02 -1.00 7.78
CA LYS A 197 -9.73 -0.93 7.09
C LYS A 197 -9.72 -1.86 5.90
N VAL A 198 -8.93 -1.51 4.90
CA VAL A 198 -8.82 -2.28 3.66
C VAL A 198 -7.47 -2.97 3.58
N VAL A 199 -7.49 -4.23 3.20
CA VAL A 199 -6.33 -5.05 2.81
C VAL A 199 -6.48 -5.34 1.32
N THR A 200 -5.51 -4.94 0.52
CA THR A 200 -5.50 -5.13 -0.94
C THR A 200 -4.50 -6.21 -1.30
N VAL A 201 -4.97 -7.31 -1.88
CA VAL A 201 -4.17 -8.48 -2.25
C VAL A 201 -3.88 -8.44 -3.75
N TYR A 202 -2.61 -8.34 -4.12
CA TYR A 202 -2.12 -8.44 -5.49
C TYR A 202 -1.68 -9.88 -5.76
N CYS A 203 -2.36 -10.55 -6.69
CA CYS A 203 -2.09 -11.94 -7.04
C CYS A 203 -2.38 -12.18 -8.53
N ASN A 204 -2.05 -13.38 -9.03
CA ASN A 204 -2.24 -13.76 -10.42
C ASN A 204 -3.66 -14.30 -10.71
N THR A 205 -4.68 -13.53 -10.36
CA THR A 205 -6.09 -13.81 -10.72
C THR A 205 -6.66 -12.71 -11.62
N GLU A 206 -7.71 -13.01 -12.37
CA GLU A 206 -8.37 -12.02 -13.23
C GLU A 206 -8.99 -10.88 -12.43
N ASP A 207 -9.51 -11.19 -11.24
CA ASP A 207 -10.14 -10.21 -10.33
C ASP A 207 -9.14 -9.43 -9.47
N ALA A 208 -7.83 -9.62 -9.68
CA ALA A 208 -6.83 -8.88 -8.91
C ALA A 208 -6.77 -7.39 -9.31
N PRO A 209 -6.58 -6.47 -8.36
CA PRO A 209 -6.37 -6.72 -6.94
C PRO A 209 -7.66 -7.02 -6.15
N ILE A 210 -7.59 -7.99 -5.26
CA ILE A 210 -8.72 -8.36 -4.39
C ILE A 210 -8.73 -7.45 -3.16
N LYS A 211 -9.88 -6.82 -2.88
CA LYS A 211 -10.06 -5.97 -1.70
C LYS A 211 -10.77 -6.75 -0.59
N LEU A 212 -10.17 -6.72 0.60
CA LEU A 212 -10.67 -7.34 1.81
C LEU A 212 -10.87 -6.27 2.88
N TRP A 213 -11.93 -6.37 3.67
CA TRP A 213 -12.27 -5.39 4.70
C TRP A 213 -12.10 -6.00 6.09
N VAL A 214 -11.45 -5.27 6.98
CA VAL A 214 -11.26 -5.60 8.39
C VAL A 214 -11.99 -4.55 9.20
N LYS A 215 -13.00 -4.97 9.98
CA LYS A 215 -13.84 -4.06 10.76
C LYS A 215 -14.06 -4.55 12.17
N GLY A 216 -14.33 -3.63 13.07
CA GLY A 216 -14.63 -3.90 14.48
C GLY A 216 -14.71 -2.61 15.28
N GLU A 217 -14.81 -2.74 16.59
CA GLU A 217 -14.84 -1.63 17.52
C GLU A 217 -13.80 -1.85 18.63
N ALA A 218 -12.88 -0.91 18.74
CA ALA A 218 -11.91 -0.86 19.83
C ALA A 218 -12.55 -0.08 21.00
N VAL A 219 -12.81 -0.74 22.10
CA VAL A 219 -13.47 -0.15 23.29
C VAL A 219 -12.44 0.17 24.37
N LYS A 220 -12.85 1.04 25.33
CA LYS A 220 -12.02 1.41 26.50
C LYS A 220 -11.90 0.25 27.48
#